data_8d2a380c9f72893bc9b4439aea3ba485
#
_entry.id   8d2a380c9f72893bc9b4439aea3ba485
#
_cell.length_a   1.000
_cell.length_b   1.000
_cell.length_c   1.000
_cell.angle_alpha   90.00
_cell.angle_beta   90.00
_cell.angle_gamma   90.00
#
_symmetry.space_group_name_H-M   'P 1'
#
loop_
_entity.id
_entity.type
_entity.pdbx_description
1 polymer ?
#
loop_
_entity_poly.entity_id
_entity_poly.type
_entity_poly.pdbx_seq_one_letter_code
_entity_poly.pdbx_strand_id
1 'polypeptide(L)'
;FEQVSIMSNPTRYHIIGTAGHVDHGKTVLINKLTGINTDRLKEEQERGISIDLGFAPFKLADGSMVGVVDVPGHEKFIHNMLAGIGGIDLVLLVVDVNEGVMPQTREHLQILQLLQIPRGILVLTKCDLAEEDWIDIVEEEVRETLVGTFLEKAPCCHVSAIKGDGIDNL
;
A
#
# COMPACT_ATOMS: atom_id res chain seq x y z
N PHE A 1 -13.64 -6.44 -48.95
CA PHE A 1 -13.68 -6.92 -47.55
C PHE A 1 -12.47 -6.32 -46.84
N GLU A 2 -12.65 -5.15 -46.21
CA GLU A 2 -11.66 -4.55 -45.30
C GLU A 2 -11.78 -5.24 -43.95
N GLN A 3 -10.74 -5.97 -43.58
CA GLN A 3 -10.57 -6.43 -42.20
C GLN A 3 -10.23 -5.23 -41.34
N VAL A 4 -11.20 -4.76 -40.56
CA VAL A 4 -10.97 -3.84 -39.46
C VAL A 4 -10.21 -4.61 -38.39
N SER A 5 -8.89 -4.46 -38.40
CA SER A 5 -8.04 -4.91 -37.30
C SER A 5 -8.27 -4.01 -36.11
N ILE A 6 -9.16 -4.44 -35.24
CA ILE A 6 -9.26 -3.85 -33.88
C ILE A 6 -8.03 -4.33 -33.13
N MET A 7 -6.95 -3.57 -33.22
CA MET A 7 -5.85 -3.67 -32.27
C MET A 7 -6.36 -3.10 -30.93
N SER A 8 -7.02 -3.96 -30.15
CA SER A 8 -7.20 -3.70 -28.75
C SER A 8 -5.82 -3.74 -28.11
N ASN A 9 -5.27 -2.58 -27.76
CA ASN A 9 -4.15 -2.52 -26.85
C ASN A 9 -4.50 -3.40 -25.64
N PRO A 10 -3.70 -4.41 -25.29
CA PRO A 10 -4.01 -5.22 -24.12
C PRO A 10 -4.05 -4.28 -22.92
N THR A 11 -5.21 -4.18 -22.30
CA THR A 11 -5.38 -3.42 -21.06
C THR A 11 -4.38 -3.98 -20.05
N ARG A 12 -3.37 -3.22 -19.70
CA ARG A 12 -2.40 -3.65 -18.70
C ARG A 12 -3.10 -3.64 -17.34
N TYR A 13 -3.11 -4.79 -16.71
CA TYR A 13 -3.60 -4.95 -15.34
C TYR A 13 -2.38 -5.01 -14.42
N HIS A 14 -2.38 -4.18 -13.40
CA HIS A 14 -1.36 -4.19 -12.37
C HIS A 14 -2.01 -4.47 -11.02
N ILE A 15 -1.32 -5.22 -10.18
CA ILE A 15 -1.77 -5.50 -8.82
C ILE A 15 -0.83 -4.81 -7.84
N ILE A 16 -1.40 -3.96 -7.01
CA ILE A 16 -0.71 -3.24 -5.95
C ILE A 16 -1.17 -3.84 -4.61
N GLY A 17 -0.22 -4.22 -3.77
CA GLY A 17 -0.50 -4.64 -2.41
C GLY A 17 -0.13 -3.58 -1.40
N THR A 18 -0.79 -3.57 -0.24
CA THR A 18 -0.34 -2.78 0.91
C THR A 18 0.41 -3.66 1.90
N ALA A 19 1.33 -3.06 2.64
CA ALA A 19 2.02 -3.69 3.75
C ALA A 19 2.31 -2.64 4.82
N GLY A 20 2.48 -3.06 6.05
CA GLY A 20 2.74 -2.16 7.19
C GLY A 20 1.95 -2.56 8.43
N HIS A 21 2.23 -1.88 9.53
CA HIS A 21 1.62 -2.17 10.83
C HIS A 21 0.10 -1.92 10.84
N VAL A 22 -0.61 -2.53 11.80
CA VAL A 22 -2.00 -2.21 12.08
C VAL A 22 -2.14 -0.71 12.43
N ASP A 23 -3.26 -0.09 12.08
CA ASP A 23 -3.56 1.33 12.33
C ASP A 23 -2.63 2.36 11.62
N HIS A 24 -1.67 1.92 10.80
CA HIS A 24 -0.86 2.81 9.96
C HIS A 24 -1.64 3.42 8.78
N GLY A 25 -2.94 3.15 8.66
CA GLY A 25 -3.83 3.81 7.70
C GLY A 25 -3.87 3.19 6.31
N LYS A 26 -3.50 1.92 6.15
CA LYS A 26 -3.54 1.21 4.85
C LYS A 26 -4.92 1.27 4.19
N THR A 27 -5.95 0.80 4.89
CA THR A 27 -7.34 0.78 4.40
C THR A 27 -7.87 2.19 4.12
N VAL A 28 -7.54 3.16 4.98
CA VAL A 28 -7.95 4.56 4.79
C VAL A 28 -7.28 5.15 3.55
N LEU A 29 -6.01 4.83 3.32
CA LEU A 29 -5.27 5.25 2.12
C LEU A 29 -5.90 4.68 0.85
N ILE A 30 -6.21 3.38 0.83
CA ILE A 30 -6.86 2.72 -0.32
C ILE A 30 -8.24 3.33 -0.58
N ASN A 31 -9.02 3.52 0.47
CA ASN A 31 -10.34 4.17 0.33
C ASN A 31 -10.20 5.56 -0.30
N LYS A 32 -9.21 6.32 0.11
CA LYS A 32 -8.97 7.66 -0.46
C LYS A 32 -8.53 7.61 -1.91
N LEU A 33 -7.66 6.66 -2.27
CA LEU A 33 -7.16 6.47 -3.64
C LEU A 33 -8.25 5.98 -4.60
N THR A 34 -9.09 5.05 -4.15
CA THR A 34 -10.01 4.31 -5.02
C THR A 34 -11.47 4.72 -4.86
N GLY A 35 -11.82 5.38 -3.76
CA GLY A 35 -13.21 5.66 -3.37
C GLY A 35 -13.97 4.41 -2.85
N ILE A 36 -13.27 3.28 -2.65
CA ILE A 36 -13.88 2.01 -2.25
C ILE A 36 -13.43 1.64 -0.83
N ASN A 37 -14.39 1.37 0.05
CA ASN A 37 -14.09 0.82 1.36
C ASN A 37 -13.81 -0.68 1.22
N THR A 38 -12.59 -1.10 1.58
CA THR A 38 -12.15 -2.48 1.51
C THR A 38 -12.51 -3.30 2.74
N ASP A 39 -12.85 -2.66 3.85
CA ASP A 39 -13.34 -3.34 5.06
C ASP A 39 -14.78 -3.83 4.87
N ARG A 40 -14.95 -5.13 4.72
CA ARG A 40 -16.24 -5.76 4.40
C ARG A 40 -16.94 -6.39 5.60
N LEU A 41 -16.17 -6.88 6.57
CA LEU A 41 -16.68 -7.53 7.75
C LEU A 41 -17.15 -6.50 8.77
N LYS A 42 -18.29 -6.76 9.43
CA LYS A 42 -18.75 -5.91 10.54
C LYS A 42 -17.70 -5.77 11.63
N GLU A 43 -16.98 -6.86 11.91
CA GLU A 43 -15.92 -6.88 12.92
C GLU A 43 -14.75 -5.97 12.54
N GLU A 44 -14.42 -5.86 11.26
CA GLU A 44 -13.41 -4.92 10.76
C GLU A 44 -13.85 -3.47 10.99
N GLN A 45 -15.10 -3.16 10.67
CA GLN A 45 -15.66 -1.81 10.84
C GLN A 45 -15.79 -1.42 12.31
N GLU A 46 -16.18 -2.35 13.17
CA GLU A 46 -16.36 -2.11 14.61
C GLU A 46 -15.03 -1.96 15.36
N ARG A 47 -14.00 -2.70 14.95
CA ARG A 47 -12.68 -2.68 15.60
C ARG A 47 -11.68 -1.73 14.94
N GLY A 48 -11.97 -1.26 13.71
CA GLY A 48 -11.07 -0.43 12.93
C GLY A 48 -9.82 -1.15 12.44
N ILE A 49 -9.84 -2.48 12.35
CA ILE A 49 -8.73 -3.32 11.88
C ILE A 49 -9.20 -4.24 10.75
N SER A 50 -8.39 -4.39 9.70
CA SER A 50 -8.64 -5.33 8.62
C SER A 50 -8.32 -6.76 9.06
N ILE A 51 -9.26 -7.67 8.82
CA ILE A 51 -9.16 -9.09 9.19
C ILE A 51 -8.93 -9.95 7.95
N ASP A 52 -9.58 -9.60 6.84
CA ASP A 52 -9.51 -10.32 5.58
C ASP A 52 -8.95 -9.43 4.47
N LEU A 53 -8.69 -10.01 3.29
CA LEU A 53 -8.20 -9.29 2.14
C LEU A 53 -9.28 -8.37 1.57
N GLY A 54 -8.99 -7.09 1.49
CA GLY A 54 -9.77 -6.13 0.73
C GLY A 54 -9.31 -6.06 -0.72
N PHE A 55 -10.21 -5.77 -1.63
CA PHE A 55 -9.89 -5.55 -3.04
C PHE A 55 -10.61 -4.31 -3.56
N ALA A 56 -9.84 -3.42 -4.19
CA ALA A 56 -10.36 -2.20 -4.79
C ALA A 56 -9.74 -1.96 -6.17
N PRO A 57 -10.52 -2.11 -7.25
CA PRO A 57 -10.05 -1.75 -8.58
C PRO A 57 -10.18 -0.25 -8.82
N PHE A 58 -9.20 0.34 -9.52
CA PHE A 58 -9.30 1.70 -10.04
C PHE A 58 -8.53 1.86 -11.34
N LYS A 59 -8.80 2.96 -12.04
CA LYS A 59 -8.21 3.27 -13.33
C LYS A 59 -7.23 4.43 -13.20
N LEU A 60 -6.01 4.24 -13.69
CA LEU A 60 -5.00 5.29 -13.77
C LEU A 60 -5.31 6.29 -14.89
N ALA A 61 -4.66 7.45 -14.84
CA ALA A 61 -4.82 8.52 -15.84
C ALA A 61 -4.47 8.08 -17.27
N ASP A 62 -3.54 7.14 -17.43
CA ASP A 62 -3.15 6.55 -18.71
C ASP A 62 -4.12 5.49 -19.25
N GLY A 63 -5.18 5.19 -18.49
CA GLY A 63 -6.19 4.18 -18.83
C GLY A 63 -5.88 2.77 -18.35
N SER A 64 -4.72 2.52 -17.74
CA SER A 64 -4.37 1.23 -17.14
C SER A 64 -5.29 0.91 -15.96
N MET A 65 -5.64 -0.38 -15.82
CA MET A 65 -6.41 -0.86 -14.69
C MET A 65 -5.49 -1.35 -13.57
N VAL A 66 -5.76 -0.92 -12.36
CA VAL A 66 -5.04 -1.33 -11.16
C VAL A 66 -6.01 -2.00 -10.19
N GLY A 67 -5.62 -3.17 -9.69
CA GLY A 67 -6.25 -3.79 -8.56
C GLY A 67 -5.42 -3.53 -7.30
N VAL A 68 -6.00 -2.92 -6.28
CA VAL A 68 -5.34 -2.77 -4.99
C VAL A 68 -5.82 -3.85 -4.06
N VAL A 69 -4.87 -4.58 -3.48
CA VAL A 69 -5.13 -5.60 -2.46
C VAL A 69 -4.73 -5.03 -1.10
N ASP A 70 -5.73 -4.81 -0.26
CA ASP A 70 -5.53 -4.40 1.13
C ASP A 70 -5.28 -5.62 2.00
N VAL A 71 -4.09 -5.72 2.55
CA VAL A 71 -3.71 -6.87 3.38
C VAL A 71 -3.79 -6.53 4.86
N PRO A 72 -4.28 -7.47 5.70
CA PRO A 72 -4.35 -7.26 7.13
C PRO A 72 -2.99 -6.92 7.73
N GLY A 73 -2.95 -5.91 8.59
CA GLY A 73 -1.72 -5.48 9.27
C GLY A 73 -1.36 -6.32 10.50
N HIS A 74 -2.31 -7.05 11.07
CA HIS A 74 -2.13 -7.76 12.32
C HIS A 74 -1.54 -9.16 12.12
N GLU A 75 -0.54 -9.54 12.93
CA GLU A 75 0.15 -10.86 12.87
C GLU A 75 -0.78 -12.07 12.86
N LYS A 76 -1.92 -12.01 13.54
CA LYS A 76 -2.93 -13.08 13.57
C LYS A 76 -3.51 -13.42 12.21
N PHE A 77 -3.40 -12.50 11.25
CA PHE A 77 -3.97 -12.63 9.91
C PHE A 77 -2.93 -12.85 8.81
N ILE A 78 -1.72 -13.28 9.17
CA ILE A 78 -0.60 -13.54 8.23
C ILE A 78 -1.02 -14.50 7.11
N HIS A 79 -1.83 -15.52 7.40
CA HIS A 79 -2.31 -16.45 6.37
C HIS A 79 -3.15 -15.74 5.30
N ASN A 80 -4.00 -14.80 5.70
CA ASN A 80 -4.81 -14.01 4.77
C ASN A 80 -3.91 -13.06 3.96
N MET A 81 -2.91 -12.48 4.61
CA MET A 81 -1.88 -11.68 3.94
C MET A 81 -1.15 -12.49 2.87
N LEU A 82 -0.65 -13.68 3.20
CA LEU A 82 0.07 -14.54 2.26
C LEU A 82 -0.78 -14.96 1.05
N ALA A 83 -2.08 -15.20 1.26
CA ALA A 83 -3.00 -15.54 0.19
C ALA A 83 -3.19 -14.40 -0.83
N GLY A 84 -3.08 -13.13 -0.39
CA GLY A 84 -3.27 -11.96 -1.24
C GLY A 84 -2.02 -11.47 -1.96
N ILE A 85 -0.84 -11.84 -1.47
CA ILE A 85 0.43 -11.31 -2.01
C ILE A 85 0.84 -11.97 -3.34
N GLY A 86 0.32 -13.15 -3.66
CA GLY A 86 0.62 -13.82 -4.93
C GLY A 86 0.19 -12.99 -6.14
N GLY A 87 1.16 -12.61 -6.99
CA GLY A 87 0.90 -11.84 -8.21
C GLY A 87 0.93 -10.31 -8.05
N ILE A 88 1.41 -9.80 -6.91
CA ILE A 88 1.61 -8.35 -6.70
C ILE A 88 2.79 -7.85 -7.54
N ASP A 89 2.55 -6.79 -8.32
CA ASP A 89 3.56 -6.13 -9.14
C ASP A 89 4.30 -5.03 -8.40
N LEU A 90 3.64 -4.41 -7.42
CA LEU A 90 4.15 -3.30 -6.63
C LEU A 90 3.52 -3.32 -5.23
N VAL A 91 4.29 -2.98 -4.22
CA VAL A 91 3.80 -2.85 -2.85
C VAL A 91 3.88 -1.40 -2.36
N LEU A 92 2.86 -0.96 -1.63
CA LEU A 92 2.89 0.25 -0.82
C LEU A 92 3.27 -0.15 0.60
N LEU A 93 4.49 0.18 1.02
CA LEU A 93 4.90 0.03 2.43
C LEU A 93 4.44 1.26 3.19
N VAL A 94 3.42 1.08 4.02
CA VAL A 94 2.72 2.17 4.72
C VAL A 94 3.22 2.29 6.14
N VAL A 95 3.70 3.47 6.50
CA VAL A 95 4.24 3.78 7.83
C VAL A 95 3.60 5.06 8.35
N ASP A 96 3.06 5.01 9.58
CA ASP A 96 2.58 6.19 10.28
C ASP A 96 3.76 7.05 10.74
N VAL A 97 3.78 8.32 10.37
CA VAL A 97 4.85 9.26 10.71
C VAL A 97 5.03 9.46 12.21
N ASN A 98 4.00 9.21 13.02
CA ASN A 98 4.07 9.38 14.48
C ASN A 98 4.60 8.13 15.20
N GLU A 99 4.51 6.95 14.57
CA GLU A 99 4.90 5.68 15.17
C GLU A 99 6.20 5.10 14.57
N GLY A 100 6.53 5.49 13.34
CA GLY A 100 7.72 4.99 12.63
C GLY A 100 7.64 3.49 12.30
N VAL A 101 8.80 2.83 12.29
CA VAL A 101 8.90 1.40 11.95
C VAL A 101 8.51 0.53 13.13
N MET A 102 7.39 -0.16 13.01
CA MET A 102 6.85 -1.06 14.01
C MET A 102 7.23 -2.53 13.73
N PRO A 103 7.10 -3.46 14.70
CA PRO A 103 7.45 -4.86 14.50
C PRO A 103 6.79 -5.51 13.28
N GLN A 104 5.49 -5.30 13.08
CA GLN A 104 4.76 -5.84 11.93
C GLN A 104 5.24 -5.25 10.60
N THR A 105 5.74 -4.02 10.58
CA THR A 105 6.36 -3.43 9.38
C THR A 105 7.58 -4.25 8.96
N ARG A 106 8.41 -4.65 9.92
CA ARG A 106 9.60 -5.49 9.68
C ARG A 106 9.22 -6.91 9.24
N GLU A 107 8.22 -7.51 9.86
CA GLU A 107 7.71 -8.84 9.49
C GLU A 107 7.17 -8.85 8.06
N HIS A 108 6.35 -7.86 7.71
CA HIS A 108 5.82 -7.73 6.36
C HIS A 108 6.94 -7.54 5.34
N LEU A 109 7.94 -6.71 5.65
CA LEU A 109 9.10 -6.50 4.78
C LEU A 109 9.85 -7.81 4.51
N GLN A 110 10.08 -8.65 5.53
CA GLN A 110 10.71 -9.95 5.38
C GLN A 110 9.90 -10.89 4.48
N ILE A 111 8.58 -10.92 4.66
CA ILE A 111 7.69 -11.74 3.83
C ILE A 111 7.73 -11.26 2.37
N LEU A 112 7.67 -9.95 2.14
CA LEU A 112 7.74 -9.38 0.81
C LEU A 112 9.05 -9.72 0.09
N GLN A 113 10.17 -9.73 0.82
CA GLN A 113 11.47 -10.13 0.30
C GLN A 113 11.50 -11.62 -0.08
N LEU A 114 10.97 -12.50 0.78
CA LEU A 114 10.86 -13.94 0.49
C LEU A 114 10.01 -14.22 -0.74
N LEU A 115 8.96 -13.45 -0.96
CA LEU A 115 8.06 -13.56 -2.11
C LEU A 115 8.59 -12.85 -3.35
N GLN A 116 9.77 -12.24 -3.28
CA GLN A 116 10.46 -11.58 -4.39
C GLN A 116 9.59 -10.53 -5.09
N ILE A 117 8.85 -9.73 -4.32
CA ILE A 117 8.09 -8.60 -4.86
C ILE A 117 9.07 -7.63 -5.53
N PRO A 118 8.84 -7.26 -6.82
CA PRO A 118 9.88 -6.59 -7.61
C PRO A 118 10.06 -5.11 -7.29
N ARG A 119 9.01 -4.43 -6.81
CA ARG A 119 8.99 -2.97 -6.63
C ARG A 119 8.12 -2.55 -5.47
N GLY A 120 8.37 -1.35 -4.95
CA GLY A 120 7.51 -0.75 -3.96
C GLY A 120 7.69 0.76 -3.85
N ILE A 121 6.77 1.37 -3.13
CA ILE A 121 6.77 2.77 -2.76
C ILE A 121 6.66 2.82 -1.23
N LEU A 122 7.50 3.65 -0.60
CA LEU A 122 7.34 3.99 0.81
C LEU A 122 6.26 5.08 0.91
N VAL A 123 5.29 4.88 1.77
CA VAL A 123 4.22 5.85 2.02
C VAL A 123 4.21 6.21 3.49
N LEU A 124 4.59 7.44 3.82
CA LEU A 124 4.43 7.99 5.15
C LEU A 124 3.03 8.61 5.28
N THR A 125 2.25 8.09 6.22
CA THR A 125 0.86 8.52 6.45
C THR A 125 0.74 9.43 7.65
N LYS A 126 -0.43 10.09 7.75
CA LYS A 126 -0.79 11.00 8.83
C LYS A 126 0.17 12.20 8.95
N CYS A 127 0.77 12.61 7.85
CA CYS A 127 1.72 13.72 7.80
C CYS A 127 1.11 15.07 8.23
N ASP A 128 -0.22 15.18 8.21
CA ASP A 128 -0.93 16.34 8.75
C ASP A 128 -0.89 16.47 10.27
N LEU A 129 -0.43 15.44 10.97
CA LEU A 129 -0.30 15.39 12.43
C LEU A 129 1.15 15.61 12.92
N ALA A 130 2.08 15.87 12.03
CA ALA A 130 3.50 16.04 12.34
C ALA A 130 4.08 17.28 11.67
N GLU A 131 5.11 17.83 12.28
CA GLU A 131 5.89 18.92 11.70
C GLU A 131 6.84 18.37 10.62
N GLU A 132 7.20 19.20 9.64
CA GLU A 132 8.02 18.81 8.49
C GLU A 132 9.38 18.20 8.90
N ASP A 133 10.07 18.84 9.85
CA ASP A 133 11.34 18.35 10.39
C ASP A 133 11.22 16.95 11.01
N TRP A 134 10.08 16.64 11.63
CA TRP A 134 9.83 15.33 12.19
C TRP A 134 9.58 14.28 11.11
N ILE A 135 8.85 14.65 10.05
CA ILE A 135 8.61 13.77 8.91
C ILE A 135 9.93 13.34 8.27
N ASP A 136 10.87 14.29 8.10
CA ASP A 136 12.20 14.01 7.54
C ASP A 136 13.00 13.03 8.42
N ILE A 137 12.96 13.22 9.75
CA ILE A 137 13.62 12.31 10.70
C ILE A 137 13.06 10.89 10.59
N VAL A 138 11.73 10.76 10.54
CA VAL A 138 11.08 9.45 10.43
C VAL A 138 11.36 8.81 9.07
N GLU A 139 11.37 9.58 7.98
CA GLU A 139 11.75 9.06 6.67
C GLU A 139 13.16 8.48 6.71
N GLU A 140 14.13 9.17 7.32
CA GLU A 140 15.50 8.68 7.44
C GLU A 140 15.58 7.38 8.24
N GLU A 141 14.89 7.28 9.38
CA GLU A 141 14.80 6.05 10.19
C GLU A 141 14.21 4.87 9.39
N VAL A 142 13.14 5.13 8.63
CA VAL A 142 12.54 4.10 7.78
C VAL A 142 13.53 3.67 6.70
N ARG A 143 14.20 4.61 6.04
CA ARG A 143 15.20 4.32 5.00
C ARG A 143 16.37 3.49 5.54
N GLU A 144 16.84 3.75 6.74
CA GLU A 144 17.87 2.92 7.40
C GLU A 144 17.40 1.46 7.55
N THR A 145 16.13 1.27 7.92
CA THR A 145 15.53 -0.06 8.02
C THR A 145 15.43 -0.77 6.66
N LEU A 146 15.30 -0.01 5.57
CA LEU A 146 15.16 -0.54 4.22
C LEU A 146 16.49 -0.86 3.54
N VAL A 147 17.63 -0.49 4.12
CA VAL A 147 18.97 -0.79 3.57
C VAL A 147 19.12 -2.30 3.34
N GLY A 148 19.62 -2.68 2.16
CA GLY A 148 19.79 -4.07 1.75
C GLY A 148 18.50 -4.78 1.34
N THR A 149 17.37 -4.10 1.29
CA THR A 149 16.11 -4.63 0.79
C THR A 149 15.78 -4.14 -0.63
N PHE A 150 14.79 -4.72 -1.28
CA PHE A 150 14.31 -4.25 -2.58
C PHE A 150 13.69 -2.83 -2.53
N LEU A 151 13.37 -2.33 -1.33
CA LEU A 151 12.81 -1.00 -1.09
C LEU A 151 13.86 0.06 -0.74
N GLU A 152 15.14 -0.27 -0.68
CA GLU A 152 16.22 0.66 -0.31
C GLU A 152 16.19 1.96 -1.12
N LYS A 153 15.93 1.85 -2.43
CA LYS A 153 15.84 2.99 -3.36
C LYS A 153 14.41 3.32 -3.78
N ALA A 154 13.42 2.84 -3.02
CA ALA A 154 12.03 3.11 -3.34
C ALA A 154 11.72 4.60 -3.20
N PRO A 155 10.89 5.17 -4.08
CA PRO A 155 10.38 6.51 -3.88
C PRO A 155 9.57 6.59 -2.58
N CYS A 156 9.55 7.77 -1.96
CA CYS A 156 8.78 8.06 -0.77
C CYS A 156 7.70 9.10 -1.08
N CYS A 157 6.50 8.86 -0.61
CA CYS A 157 5.39 9.79 -0.68
C CYS A 157 4.90 10.12 0.73
N HIS A 158 4.79 11.42 1.03
CA HIS A 158 4.21 11.93 2.26
C HIS A 158 2.74 12.22 2.01
N VAL A 159 1.85 11.59 2.78
CA VAL A 159 0.39 11.71 2.54
C VAL A 159 -0.40 11.98 3.81
N SER A 160 -1.51 12.68 3.63
CA SER A 160 -2.62 12.71 4.56
C SER A 160 -3.88 12.20 3.87
N ALA A 161 -4.28 10.98 4.13
CA ALA A 161 -5.48 10.42 3.53
C ALA A 161 -6.75 11.17 3.96
N ILE A 162 -6.77 11.76 5.14
CA ILE A 162 -7.91 12.53 5.66
C ILE A 162 -8.02 13.88 4.93
N LYS A 163 -6.92 14.62 4.81
CA LYS A 163 -6.91 15.93 4.11
C LYS A 163 -6.84 15.77 2.59
N GLY A 164 -6.32 14.66 2.09
CA GLY A 164 -6.09 14.42 0.67
C GLY A 164 -4.72 14.91 0.17
N ASP A 165 -3.87 15.43 1.07
CA ASP A 165 -2.55 15.93 0.70
C ASP A 165 -1.64 14.78 0.25
N GLY A 166 -0.86 14.99 -0.81
CA GLY A 166 0.10 14.04 -1.35
C GLY A 166 -0.50 12.84 -2.10
N ILE A 167 -1.82 12.67 -2.10
CA ILE A 167 -2.50 11.54 -2.77
C ILE A 167 -2.30 11.58 -4.29
N ASP A 168 -2.33 12.76 -4.89
CA ASP A 168 -2.16 12.93 -6.35
C ASP A 168 -0.73 12.64 -6.81
N ASN A 169 0.24 12.64 -5.88
CA ASN A 169 1.65 12.33 -6.17
C ASN A 169 1.97 10.84 -6.01
N LEU A 170 1.11 10.09 -5.33
CA LEU A 170 1.24 8.66 -5.10
C LEU A 170 0.78 7.85 -6.32
#